data_f20361a91873f0a2ea81e0c12340b201
#
_entry.id   f20361a91873f0a2ea81e0c12340b201
#
_cell.length_a   1.000
_cell.length_b   1.000
_cell.length_c   1.000
_cell.angle_alpha   90.00
_cell.angle_beta   90.00
_cell.angle_gamma   90.00
#
_symmetry.space_group_name_H-M   'P 1'
#
loop_
_entity.id
_entity.type
_entity.pdbx_description
1 polymer ?
#
loop_
_entity_poly.entity_id
_entity_poly.type
_entity_poly.pdbx_seq_one_letter_code
_entity_poly.pdbx_strand_id
1 'polypeptide(L)'
;MSDTPEQMSRTVEYRVVSLGDIEPARSRHAGRRSAVALTKDAVVVGTAAGDVLAYDRETLDECWRAESSNERAAVVFVVPFSGGVAVGERGSYGEVRLHDSHTGETCWRYTTAEDIGDSQKQSRFFLPFVADITSDEKRLYAAARRYERDGENRSFTSVIYAFDADGDVSWTYETDASPISLDVCDSRLAVAYNRCPGTHQCGLVVLDTETGAELYDWDPGTDGERRVGDVSLMENGASVTSHGDYRGYLLGADGTERWQTDLAMPVEIDDEILYAYPNHVHATDDAIIFVTGNTYSTEGRETDSLHPDEHTIFGYCDGERIWTDSVGGFAGEIATDGDSVAVPGAQHFRARDSTVHGLRMFEVDTGSRTTLETDGIVTAVTLDGETFAAIEEPVVYHDEGTNHGAYQLLVGSIGQK
;
A
#
# COMPACT_ATOMS: atom_id res chain seq x y z
N MET A 1 -23.06 -31.11 13.99
CA MET A 1 -22.22 -30.51 15.04
C MET A 1 -20.88 -30.31 14.33
N SER A 2 -20.66 -29.15 13.79
CA SER A 2 -19.39 -28.74 13.21
C SER A 2 -18.57 -28.15 14.36
N ASP A 3 -17.53 -28.84 14.77
CA ASP A 3 -16.52 -28.27 15.65
C ASP A 3 -15.84 -27.12 14.88
N THR A 4 -16.16 -25.91 15.26
CA THR A 4 -15.38 -24.73 14.88
C THR A 4 -14.06 -24.86 15.64
N PRO A 5 -12.89 -24.84 15.00
CA PRO A 5 -11.62 -24.86 15.72
C PRO A 5 -11.56 -23.63 16.64
N GLU A 6 -11.30 -23.86 17.93
CA GLU A 6 -10.98 -22.79 18.87
C GLU A 6 -9.80 -22.00 18.28
N GLN A 7 -10.05 -20.75 17.89
CA GLN A 7 -9.01 -19.80 17.53
C GLN A 7 -8.13 -19.58 18.76
N MET A 8 -6.98 -20.23 18.79
CA MET A 8 -5.97 -19.98 19.82
C MET A 8 -5.39 -18.57 19.55
N SER A 9 -5.76 -17.60 20.36
CA SER A 9 -5.19 -16.26 20.33
C SER A 9 -3.68 -16.36 20.62
N ARG A 10 -2.85 -16.07 19.62
CA ARG A 10 -1.41 -15.87 19.82
C ARG A 10 -1.21 -14.55 20.58
N THR A 11 -0.32 -14.54 21.54
CA THR A 11 0.01 -13.30 22.28
C THR A 11 0.99 -12.49 21.44
N VAL A 12 0.68 -11.21 21.23
CA VAL A 12 1.56 -10.25 20.58
C VAL A 12 2.29 -9.47 21.66
N GLU A 13 3.61 -9.54 21.68
CA GLU A 13 4.44 -8.68 22.53
C GLU A 13 4.99 -7.53 21.67
N TYR A 14 4.80 -6.30 22.11
CA TYR A 14 5.29 -5.14 21.38
C TYR A 14 5.76 -4.03 22.32
N ARG A 15 6.59 -3.15 21.76
CA ARG A 15 7.08 -1.92 22.39
C ARG A 15 6.66 -0.72 21.58
N VAL A 16 6.63 0.43 22.22
CA VAL A 16 6.11 1.67 21.63
C VAL A 16 7.16 2.77 21.75
N VAL A 17 7.31 3.53 20.65
CA VAL A 17 8.13 4.75 20.60
C VAL A 17 7.27 5.90 20.12
N SER A 18 7.22 7.01 20.88
CA SER A 18 6.51 8.21 20.44
C SER A 18 7.23 8.88 19.27
N LEU A 19 6.48 9.22 18.23
CA LEU A 19 6.97 9.96 17.05
C LEU A 19 6.66 11.47 17.15
N GLY A 20 6.14 11.93 18.29
CA GLY A 20 5.72 13.32 18.51
C GLY A 20 4.24 13.54 18.24
N ASP A 21 3.88 14.74 17.84
CA ASP A 21 2.49 15.14 17.61
C ASP A 21 2.23 15.37 16.13
N ILE A 22 1.09 14.90 15.64
CA ILE A 22 0.55 15.24 14.32
C ILE A 22 -0.94 15.59 14.42
N GLU A 23 -1.44 16.35 13.45
CA GLU A 23 -2.90 16.57 13.33
C GLU A 23 -3.63 15.23 13.19
N PRO A 24 -4.63 14.94 14.03
CA PRO A 24 -5.41 13.71 13.92
C PRO A 24 -6.05 13.55 12.54
N ALA A 25 -6.11 12.31 12.07
CA ALA A 25 -6.86 12.00 10.87
C ALA A 25 -8.34 12.35 11.09
N ARG A 26 -8.89 13.18 10.21
CA ARG A 26 -10.31 13.56 10.21
C ARG A 26 -10.99 12.86 9.07
N SER A 27 -11.72 11.79 9.33
CA SER A 27 -12.53 11.05 8.38
C SER A 27 -11.89 10.69 7.02
N ARG A 28 -12.51 9.78 6.41
CA ARG A 28 -12.53 9.24 5.05
C ARG A 28 -11.20 8.91 4.39
N HIS A 29 -10.16 9.72 4.46
CA HIS A 29 -8.87 9.43 3.83
C HIS A 29 -7.79 10.31 4.46
N ALA A 30 -7.24 9.89 5.55
CA ALA A 30 -5.97 10.46 5.96
C ALA A 30 -4.97 10.31 4.80
N GLY A 31 -5.10 9.25 4.03
CA GLY A 31 -4.13 8.80 3.04
C GLY A 31 -2.81 8.52 3.74
N ARG A 32 -1.91 7.83 3.08
CA ARG A 32 -0.60 7.55 3.62
C ARG A 32 0.14 8.86 3.93
N ARG A 33 0.59 9.04 5.17
CA ARG A 33 1.33 10.20 5.67
C ARG A 33 2.65 9.78 6.31
N SER A 34 2.83 8.50 6.55
CA SER A 34 3.98 7.91 7.19
C SER A 34 4.30 6.59 6.53
N ALA A 35 5.51 6.10 6.72
CA ALA A 35 5.97 4.82 6.23
C ALA A 35 6.93 4.19 7.24
N VAL A 36 7.09 2.87 7.19
CA VAL A 36 8.01 2.13 8.04
C VAL A 36 8.65 0.99 7.27
N ALA A 37 9.93 0.74 7.52
CA ALA A 37 10.64 -0.43 7.01
C ALA A 37 11.51 -1.05 8.09
N LEU A 38 11.67 -2.37 8.02
CA LEU A 38 12.64 -3.13 8.78
C LEU A 38 13.90 -3.32 7.94
N THR A 39 15.04 -2.99 8.52
CA THR A 39 16.36 -3.37 7.99
C THR A 39 16.95 -4.44 8.90
N LYS A 40 18.12 -4.94 8.57
CA LYS A 40 18.80 -5.93 9.41
C LYS A 40 19.00 -5.44 10.85
N ASP A 41 19.39 -4.15 11.01
CA ASP A 41 19.85 -3.61 12.29
C ASP A 41 18.95 -2.49 12.83
N ALA A 42 18.00 -1.99 12.02
CA ALA A 42 17.18 -0.84 12.38
C ALA A 42 15.73 -0.94 11.93
N VAL A 43 14.87 -0.21 12.62
CA VAL A 43 13.52 0.17 12.17
C VAL A 43 13.59 1.59 11.67
N VAL A 44 13.25 1.81 10.40
CA VAL A 44 13.28 3.13 9.78
C VAL A 44 11.88 3.66 9.55
N VAL A 45 11.64 4.88 10.01
CA VAL A 45 10.35 5.56 9.96
C VAL A 45 10.44 6.80 9.09
N GLY A 46 9.56 6.89 8.10
CA GLY A 46 9.26 8.12 7.39
C GLY A 46 8.06 8.82 8.02
N THR A 47 8.18 10.10 8.34
CA THR A 47 7.15 10.83 9.10
C THR A 47 6.25 11.69 8.24
N ALA A 48 5.12 12.10 8.83
CA ALA A 48 4.19 13.05 8.25
C ALA A 48 4.78 14.48 8.09
N ALA A 49 5.89 14.76 8.77
CA ALA A 49 6.64 16.02 8.65
C ALA A 49 7.75 15.96 7.59
N GLY A 50 7.98 14.78 6.98
CA GLY A 50 9.02 14.58 5.97
C GLY A 50 10.36 14.12 6.55
N ASP A 51 10.47 13.99 7.86
CA ASP A 51 11.68 13.47 8.51
C ASP A 51 11.81 11.97 8.32
N VAL A 52 13.05 11.49 8.34
CA VAL A 52 13.39 10.06 8.38
C VAL A 52 14.14 9.77 9.67
N LEU A 53 13.67 8.79 10.43
CA LEU A 53 14.25 8.39 11.69
C LEU A 53 14.63 6.92 11.66
N ALA A 54 15.76 6.56 12.25
CA ALA A 54 16.11 5.17 12.46
C ALA A 54 16.24 4.87 13.95
N TYR A 55 15.70 3.75 14.33
CA TYR A 55 15.78 3.20 15.69
C TYR A 55 16.49 1.86 15.64
N ASP A 56 17.35 1.61 16.61
CA ASP A 56 17.96 0.29 16.78
C ASP A 56 16.85 -0.79 16.93
N ARG A 57 16.97 -1.87 16.18
CA ARG A 57 15.92 -2.90 16.11
C ARG A 57 15.68 -3.63 17.44
N GLU A 58 16.74 -3.76 18.27
CA GLU A 58 16.66 -4.47 19.53
C GLU A 58 16.29 -3.56 20.70
N THR A 59 16.88 -2.36 20.79
CA THR A 59 16.70 -1.44 21.92
C THR A 59 15.61 -0.42 21.72
N LEU A 60 15.33 -0.04 20.48
CA LEU A 60 14.49 1.07 20.03
C LEU A 60 15.05 2.45 20.45
N ASP A 61 16.35 2.54 20.69
CA ASP A 61 17.02 3.83 20.84
C ASP A 61 17.15 4.49 19.46
N GLU A 62 16.96 5.83 19.39
CA GLU A 62 17.13 6.58 18.14
C GLU A 62 18.60 6.54 17.73
N CYS A 63 18.91 5.98 16.57
CA CYS A 63 20.24 5.91 15.99
C CYS A 63 20.61 7.20 15.27
N TRP A 64 19.69 7.67 14.44
CA TRP A 64 19.88 8.90 13.66
C TRP A 64 18.54 9.50 13.22
N ARG A 65 18.59 10.78 12.83
CA ARG A 65 17.47 11.54 12.30
C ARG A 65 17.93 12.39 11.13
N ALA A 66 17.24 12.29 10.00
CA ALA A 66 17.39 13.18 8.86
C ALA A 66 16.15 14.09 8.79
N GLU A 67 16.34 15.36 9.09
CA GLU A 67 15.27 16.35 9.08
C GLU A 67 14.87 16.71 7.64
N SER A 68 13.57 16.92 7.41
CA SER A 68 13.06 17.39 6.14
C SER A 68 13.52 18.82 5.85
N SER A 69 13.96 19.07 4.62
CA SER A 69 14.18 20.44 4.12
C SER A 69 12.91 21.09 3.58
N ASN A 70 11.78 20.39 3.62
CA ASN A 70 10.54 20.71 2.92
C ASN A 70 9.36 20.86 3.90
N GLU A 71 8.82 22.05 4.09
CA GLU A 71 7.76 22.33 5.08
C GLU A 71 6.43 21.59 4.84
N ARG A 72 6.23 20.92 3.70
CA ARG A 72 4.96 20.27 3.33
C ARG A 72 5.12 18.87 2.75
N ALA A 73 6.27 18.27 2.95
CA ALA A 73 6.52 16.91 2.53
C ALA A 73 6.09 15.92 3.60
N ALA A 74 5.56 14.77 3.18
CA ALA A 74 5.39 13.59 4.02
C ALA A 74 6.13 12.44 3.36
N VAL A 75 6.91 11.70 4.13
CA VAL A 75 7.53 10.45 3.65
C VAL A 75 6.46 9.38 3.66
N VAL A 76 6.14 8.86 2.49
CA VAL A 76 5.03 7.92 2.30
C VAL A 76 5.47 6.52 1.90
N PHE A 77 6.76 6.36 1.58
CA PHE A 77 7.41 5.08 1.32
C PHE A 77 8.81 5.06 1.90
N VAL A 78 9.19 3.92 2.45
CA VAL A 78 10.53 3.61 2.95
C VAL A 78 10.85 2.19 2.55
N VAL A 79 11.97 1.97 1.83
CA VAL A 79 12.43 0.64 1.42
C VAL A 79 13.94 0.51 1.59
N PRO A 80 14.45 -0.64 2.05
CA PRO A 80 15.89 -0.90 2.05
C PRO A 80 16.42 -0.97 0.61
N PHE A 81 17.55 -0.33 0.34
CA PHE A 81 18.19 -0.38 -0.97
C PHE A 81 19.69 -0.12 -0.87
N SER A 82 20.51 -0.97 -1.53
CA SER A 82 21.95 -0.79 -1.69
C SER A 82 22.73 -0.44 -0.40
N GLY A 83 22.37 -1.08 0.71
CA GLY A 83 22.96 -0.83 2.04
C GLY A 83 22.52 0.48 2.70
N GLY A 84 21.60 1.20 2.08
CA GLY A 84 20.94 2.40 2.57
C GLY A 84 19.42 2.19 2.73
N VAL A 85 18.73 3.31 2.86
CA VAL A 85 17.25 3.35 2.94
C VAL A 85 16.74 4.40 1.96
N ALA A 86 16.00 3.95 0.96
CA ALA A 86 15.33 4.81 0.01
C ALA A 86 13.98 5.26 0.53
N VAL A 87 13.62 6.51 0.28
CA VAL A 87 12.35 7.09 0.68
C VAL A 87 11.67 7.80 -0.49
N GLY A 88 10.34 7.74 -0.50
CA GLY A 88 9.49 8.46 -1.45
C GLY A 88 8.58 9.44 -0.73
N GLU A 89 8.44 10.64 -1.29
CA GLU A 89 7.67 11.72 -0.71
C GLU A 89 6.37 12.02 -1.46
N ARG A 90 5.43 12.55 -0.70
CA ARG A 90 4.34 13.39 -1.20
C ARG A 90 4.61 14.81 -0.75
N GLY A 91 4.89 15.71 -1.68
CA GLY A 91 5.25 17.09 -1.36
C GLY A 91 5.40 17.92 -2.61
N SER A 92 5.83 19.19 -2.46
CA SER A 92 5.99 20.12 -3.59
C SER A 92 6.99 19.64 -4.64
N TYR A 93 7.93 18.80 -4.24
CA TYR A 93 8.99 18.29 -5.11
C TYR A 93 8.82 16.81 -5.48
N GLY A 94 8.03 16.04 -4.70
CA GLY A 94 7.87 14.59 -4.90
C GLY A 94 9.23 13.88 -4.92
N GLU A 95 10.05 14.12 -3.88
CA GLU A 95 11.43 13.63 -3.86
C GLU A 95 11.51 12.12 -3.67
N VAL A 96 12.49 11.52 -4.37
CA VAL A 96 13.04 10.19 -4.06
C VAL A 96 14.45 10.43 -3.52
N ARG A 97 14.78 9.86 -2.35
CA ARG A 97 16.09 10.04 -1.68
C ARG A 97 16.63 8.71 -1.18
N LEU A 98 17.95 8.55 -1.21
CA LEU A 98 18.65 7.48 -0.51
C LEU A 98 19.41 8.06 0.69
N HIS A 99 19.22 7.44 1.84
CA HIS A 99 19.97 7.73 3.05
C HIS A 99 20.90 6.57 3.39
N ASP A 100 22.12 6.88 3.87
CA ASP A 100 22.99 5.89 4.46
C ASP A 100 22.34 5.28 5.70
N SER A 101 22.29 3.95 5.80
CA SER A 101 21.55 3.26 6.85
C SER A 101 22.13 3.43 8.25
N HIS A 102 23.39 3.84 8.40
CA HIS A 102 24.08 3.99 9.69
C HIS A 102 24.13 5.43 10.18
N THR A 103 24.23 6.39 9.25
CA THR A 103 24.43 7.81 9.61
C THR A 103 23.22 8.68 9.34
N GLY A 104 22.31 8.23 8.47
CA GLY A 104 21.17 9.02 7.99
C GLY A 104 21.55 10.12 7.01
N GLU A 105 22.83 10.25 6.63
CA GLU A 105 23.26 11.23 5.62
C GLU A 105 22.60 10.91 4.28
N THR A 106 22.14 11.95 3.58
CA THR A 106 21.55 11.77 2.24
C THR A 106 22.67 11.48 1.26
N CYS A 107 22.68 10.29 0.67
CA CYS A 107 23.62 9.88 -0.38
C CYS A 107 23.29 10.60 -1.69
N TRP A 108 22.02 10.59 -2.08
CA TRP A 108 21.51 11.30 -3.26
C TRP A 108 20.02 11.64 -3.10
N ARG A 109 19.55 12.55 -3.97
CA ARG A 109 18.13 12.90 -4.09
C ARG A 109 17.76 13.18 -5.53
N TYR A 110 16.49 12.90 -5.88
CA TYR A 110 15.90 13.18 -7.18
C TYR A 110 14.55 13.88 -7.01
N THR A 111 14.32 14.94 -7.77
CA THR A 111 13.11 15.76 -7.72
C THR A 111 12.19 15.39 -8.88
N THR A 112 11.19 14.57 -8.64
CA THR A 112 10.29 14.10 -9.72
C THR A 112 9.43 15.22 -10.32
N ALA A 113 9.18 16.31 -9.58
CA ALA A 113 8.46 17.47 -10.09
C ALA A 113 9.11 18.13 -11.32
N GLU A 114 10.41 17.94 -11.53
CA GLU A 114 11.12 18.43 -12.73
C GLU A 114 10.59 17.76 -14.00
N ASP A 115 10.16 16.50 -13.92
CA ASP A 115 9.64 15.73 -15.05
C ASP A 115 8.11 15.76 -15.15
N ILE A 116 7.40 15.53 -14.02
CA ILE A 116 5.94 15.49 -14.00
C ILE A 116 5.30 16.88 -13.89
N GLY A 117 6.10 17.91 -13.63
CA GLY A 117 5.70 19.31 -13.53
C GLY A 117 5.09 19.70 -12.18
N ASP A 118 5.09 20.99 -11.92
CA ASP A 118 4.55 21.59 -10.70
C ASP A 118 3.04 21.44 -10.61
N SER A 119 2.54 21.30 -9.38
CA SER A 119 1.12 21.27 -9.10
C SER A 119 0.46 22.66 -9.27
N GLN A 120 -0.69 22.71 -9.93
CA GLN A 120 -1.50 23.93 -10.03
C GLN A 120 -2.26 24.27 -8.73
N LYS A 121 -2.41 23.29 -7.81
CA LYS A 121 -3.12 23.43 -6.54
C LYS A 121 -2.27 22.91 -5.40
N GLN A 122 -2.25 23.65 -4.29
CA GLN A 122 -1.46 23.32 -3.10
C GLN A 122 -2.15 22.35 -2.14
N SER A 123 -3.20 21.65 -2.59
CA SER A 123 -3.80 20.62 -1.78
C SER A 123 -3.08 19.29 -1.98
N ARG A 124 -3.01 18.49 -0.94
CA ARG A 124 -2.33 17.20 -0.86
C ARG A 124 -2.59 16.25 -2.05
N PHE A 125 -3.79 16.30 -2.65
CA PHE A 125 -4.16 15.44 -3.77
C PHE A 125 -3.50 15.84 -5.10
N PHE A 126 -3.09 17.09 -5.21
CA PHE A 126 -2.54 17.68 -6.44
C PHE A 126 -1.02 17.83 -6.39
N LEU A 127 -0.41 17.69 -5.21
CA LEU A 127 1.05 17.75 -5.10
C LEU A 127 1.70 16.57 -5.84
N PRO A 128 2.89 16.78 -6.40
CA PRO A 128 3.76 15.69 -6.84
C PRO A 128 3.82 14.58 -5.80
N PHE A 129 3.72 13.36 -6.24
CA PHE A 129 3.53 12.23 -5.36
C PHE A 129 4.27 11.01 -5.88
N VAL A 130 5.18 10.50 -5.08
CA VAL A 130 5.71 9.15 -5.27
C VAL A 130 4.60 8.19 -4.86
N ALA A 131 4.01 7.55 -5.84
CA ALA A 131 2.80 6.73 -5.67
C ALA A 131 3.12 5.34 -5.14
N ASP A 132 4.32 4.84 -5.46
CA ASP A 132 4.90 3.61 -4.93
C ASP A 132 6.41 3.56 -5.17
N ILE A 133 7.10 2.69 -4.42
CA ILE A 133 8.53 2.45 -4.51
C ILE A 133 8.86 1.00 -4.16
N THR A 134 9.67 0.36 -4.97
CA THR A 134 10.17 -0.99 -4.72
C THR A 134 11.62 -1.12 -5.17
N SER A 135 12.33 -2.17 -4.79
CA SER A 135 13.72 -2.37 -5.16
C SER A 135 14.04 -3.84 -5.38
N ASP A 136 14.97 -4.10 -6.27
CA ASP A 136 15.73 -5.33 -6.35
C ASP A 136 17.17 -5.12 -5.83
N GLU A 137 18.05 -6.10 -6.00
CA GLU A 137 19.46 -6.00 -5.57
C GLU A 137 20.24 -4.91 -6.32
N LYS A 138 19.80 -4.47 -7.49
CA LYS A 138 20.54 -3.60 -8.39
C LYS A 138 19.94 -2.21 -8.55
N ARG A 139 18.61 -2.11 -8.47
CA ARG A 139 17.86 -0.89 -8.81
C ARG A 139 16.77 -0.58 -7.83
N LEU A 140 16.53 0.69 -7.69
CA LEU A 140 15.35 1.25 -7.04
C LEU A 140 14.36 1.68 -8.12
N TYR A 141 13.11 1.25 -7.99
CA TYR A 141 12.02 1.65 -8.88
C TYR A 141 11.06 2.56 -8.13
N ALA A 142 10.70 3.68 -8.74
CA ALA A 142 9.76 4.63 -8.17
C ALA A 142 8.72 5.03 -9.21
N ALA A 143 7.45 5.00 -8.82
CA ALA A 143 6.35 5.54 -9.61
C ALA A 143 5.99 6.93 -9.09
N ALA A 144 6.17 7.98 -9.89
CA ALA A 144 5.75 9.32 -9.53
C ALA A 144 4.61 9.80 -10.41
N ARG A 145 3.71 10.60 -9.84
CA ARG A 145 2.60 11.18 -10.58
C ARG A 145 2.23 12.57 -10.10
N ARG A 146 1.67 13.34 -11.01
CA ARG A 146 0.92 14.56 -10.75
C ARG A 146 -0.52 14.38 -11.24
N TYR A 147 -1.47 14.77 -10.40
CA TYR A 147 -2.89 14.78 -10.71
C TYR A 147 -3.41 16.19 -10.94
N GLU A 148 -4.15 16.37 -12.01
CA GLU A 148 -4.85 17.61 -12.32
C GLU A 148 -6.35 17.35 -12.58
N ARG A 149 -7.18 18.37 -12.33
CA ARG A 149 -8.61 18.29 -12.60
C ARG A 149 -9.14 19.62 -13.11
N ASP A 150 -9.75 19.56 -14.29
CA ASP A 150 -10.49 20.68 -14.90
C ASP A 150 -11.97 20.28 -15.11
N GLY A 151 -12.85 20.84 -14.29
CA GLY A 151 -14.25 20.42 -14.23
C GLY A 151 -14.41 18.96 -13.86
N GLU A 152 -15.00 18.17 -14.78
CA GLU A 152 -15.13 16.71 -14.63
C GLU A 152 -13.93 15.94 -15.20
N ASN A 153 -13.09 16.59 -16.01
CA ASN A 153 -11.95 15.94 -16.63
C ASN A 153 -10.81 15.78 -15.64
N ARG A 154 -10.26 14.57 -15.57
CA ARG A 154 -9.05 14.22 -14.83
C ARG A 154 -7.90 14.01 -15.79
N SER A 155 -6.71 14.40 -15.39
CA SER A 155 -5.49 14.09 -16.12
C SER A 155 -4.37 13.72 -15.15
N PHE A 156 -3.46 12.92 -15.64
CA PHE A 156 -2.26 12.50 -14.92
C PHE A 156 -1.05 12.77 -15.81
N THR A 157 0.07 13.09 -15.17
CA THR A 157 1.41 13.00 -15.75
C THR A 157 2.19 12.10 -14.82
N SER A 158 2.70 10.99 -15.33
CA SER A 158 3.31 9.95 -14.51
C SER A 158 4.57 9.41 -15.16
N VAL A 159 5.57 9.17 -14.34
CA VAL A 159 6.85 8.60 -14.74
C VAL A 159 7.21 7.48 -13.79
N ILE A 160 7.61 6.34 -14.34
CA ILE A 160 8.26 5.26 -13.62
C ILE A 160 9.76 5.41 -13.86
N TYR A 161 10.53 5.38 -12.80
CA TYR A 161 11.98 5.52 -12.80
C TYR A 161 12.64 4.23 -12.37
N ALA A 162 13.80 3.94 -12.95
CA ALA A 162 14.76 3.00 -12.39
C ALA A 162 16.05 3.74 -12.07
N PHE A 163 16.41 3.78 -10.79
CA PHE A 163 17.64 4.38 -10.29
C PHE A 163 18.67 3.29 -10.00
N ASP A 164 19.93 3.58 -10.26
CA ASP A 164 21.04 2.79 -9.75
C ASP A 164 21.41 3.18 -8.30
N ALA A 165 22.43 2.55 -7.75
CA ALA A 165 22.87 2.81 -6.37
C ALA A 165 23.42 4.24 -6.16
N ASP A 166 23.92 4.89 -7.21
CA ASP A 166 24.47 6.25 -7.19
C ASP A 166 23.39 7.32 -7.42
N GLY A 167 22.15 6.90 -7.72
CA GLY A 167 20.99 7.78 -7.97
C GLY A 167 20.87 8.25 -9.41
N ASP A 168 21.66 7.69 -10.31
CA ASP A 168 21.53 7.96 -11.73
C ASP A 168 20.31 7.21 -12.30
N VAL A 169 19.52 7.91 -13.12
CA VAL A 169 18.35 7.31 -13.79
C VAL A 169 18.84 6.43 -14.94
N SER A 170 18.63 5.13 -14.81
CA SER A 170 18.98 4.14 -15.83
C SER A 170 18.00 4.18 -17.02
N TRP A 171 16.70 4.29 -16.71
CA TRP A 171 15.61 4.44 -17.69
C TRP A 171 14.36 5.03 -17.05
N THR A 172 13.45 5.52 -17.90
CA THR A 172 12.12 6.01 -17.51
C THR A 172 11.05 5.40 -18.42
N TYR A 173 9.81 5.29 -17.87
CA TYR A 173 8.61 4.94 -18.62
C TYR A 173 7.50 5.94 -18.29
N GLU A 174 7.02 6.67 -19.30
CA GLU A 174 6.07 7.79 -19.13
C GLU A 174 4.67 7.40 -19.55
N THR A 175 3.65 7.85 -18.77
CA THR A 175 2.24 7.63 -19.10
C THR A 175 1.38 8.82 -18.68
N ASP A 176 0.14 8.89 -19.22
CA ASP A 176 -0.93 9.79 -18.79
C ASP A 176 -1.98 9.07 -17.91
N ALA A 177 -1.58 7.98 -17.26
CA ALA A 177 -2.37 7.19 -16.34
C ALA A 177 -1.89 7.35 -14.89
N SER A 178 -2.66 6.84 -13.93
CA SER A 178 -2.35 6.92 -12.50
C SER A 178 -1.75 5.61 -12.01
N PRO A 179 -0.43 5.49 -11.82
CA PRO A 179 0.16 4.34 -11.17
C PRO A 179 -0.27 4.29 -9.70
N ILE A 180 -0.41 3.08 -9.16
CA ILE A 180 -0.85 2.84 -7.78
C ILE A 180 0.00 1.81 -7.05
N SER A 181 0.55 0.83 -7.74
CA SER A 181 1.37 -0.24 -7.16
C SER A 181 2.48 -0.65 -8.12
N LEU A 182 3.63 -0.97 -7.55
CA LEU A 182 4.78 -1.58 -8.20
C LEU A 182 5.08 -2.91 -7.51
N ASP A 183 5.48 -3.89 -8.30
CA ASP A 183 6.09 -5.10 -7.76
C ASP A 183 7.21 -5.57 -8.68
N VAL A 184 8.27 -6.14 -8.11
CA VAL A 184 9.46 -6.59 -8.84
C VAL A 184 9.77 -8.04 -8.51
N CYS A 185 9.95 -8.84 -9.56
CA CYS A 185 10.36 -10.23 -9.44
C CYS A 185 11.30 -10.59 -10.59
N ASP A 186 12.51 -11.04 -10.28
CA ASP A 186 13.55 -11.36 -11.25
C ASP A 186 13.87 -10.19 -12.19
N SER A 187 13.65 -10.37 -13.49
CA SER A 187 13.87 -9.35 -14.52
C SER A 187 12.61 -8.56 -14.90
N ARG A 188 11.56 -8.62 -14.10
CA ARG A 188 10.26 -8.02 -14.40
C ARG A 188 9.86 -7.01 -13.34
N LEU A 189 9.43 -5.85 -13.78
CA LEU A 189 8.77 -4.82 -12.97
C LEU A 189 7.32 -4.70 -13.43
N ALA A 190 6.37 -4.99 -12.57
CA ALA A 190 4.95 -4.74 -12.81
C ALA A 190 4.56 -3.35 -12.33
N VAL A 191 3.76 -2.66 -13.13
CA VAL A 191 3.18 -1.35 -12.82
C VAL A 191 1.67 -1.43 -12.96
N ALA A 192 0.96 -1.32 -11.85
CA ALA A 192 -0.50 -1.27 -11.82
C ALA A 192 -1.01 0.18 -11.94
N TYR A 193 -1.96 0.41 -12.83
CA TYR A 193 -2.62 1.69 -13.05
C TYR A 193 -4.08 1.62 -12.64
N ASN A 194 -4.51 2.45 -11.69
CA ASN A 194 -5.89 2.41 -11.21
C ASN A 194 -6.85 3.34 -11.97
N ARG A 195 -6.32 4.28 -12.76
CA ARG A 195 -7.09 5.19 -13.60
C ARG A 195 -6.34 5.51 -14.89
N CYS A 196 -7.03 5.31 -16.00
CA CYS A 196 -6.51 5.57 -17.34
C CYS A 196 -7.48 6.49 -18.11
N PRO A 197 -7.50 7.81 -17.80
CA PRO A 197 -8.39 8.75 -18.47
C PRO A 197 -7.85 9.27 -19.81
N GLY A 198 -6.56 9.03 -20.10
CA GLY A 198 -5.83 9.56 -21.25
C GLY A 198 -5.66 8.57 -22.41
N THR A 199 -4.48 8.58 -23.01
CA THR A 199 -4.14 7.70 -24.14
C THR A 199 -3.70 6.32 -23.69
N HIS A 200 -3.09 6.22 -22.52
CA HIS A 200 -2.77 4.95 -21.89
C HIS A 200 -4.04 4.28 -21.36
N GLN A 201 -4.33 3.07 -21.85
CA GLN A 201 -5.58 2.37 -21.55
C GLN A 201 -5.40 1.03 -20.80
N CYS A 202 -4.16 0.58 -20.60
CA CYS A 202 -3.88 -0.70 -19.96
C CYS A 202 -3.82 -0.55 -18.44
N GLY A 203 -4.42 -1.48 -17.69
CA GLY A 203 -4.42 -1.50 -16.22
C GLY A 203 -3.13 -2.03 -15.63
N LEU A 204 -2.41 -2.88 -16.35
CA LEU A 204 -1.12 -3.45 -15.97
C LEU A 204 -0.15 -3.33 -17.13
N VAL A 205 1.08 -2.93 -16.81
CA VAL A 205 2.23 -3.02 -17.73
C VAL A 205 3.35 -3.73 -16.99
N VAL A 206 3.99 -4.69 -17.66
CA VAL A 206 5.17 -5.36 -17.14
C VAL A 206 6.38 -4.98 -17.99
N LEU A 207 7.39 -4.43 -17.32
CA LEU A 207 8.61 -3.90 -17.91
C LEU A 207 9.81 -4.81 -17.61
N ASP A 208 10.76 -4.85 -18.53
CA ASP A 208 12.07 -5.42 -18.29
C ASP A 208 12.88 -4.51 -17.33
N THR A 209 13.37 -5.06 -16.24
CA THR A 209 14.06 -4.30 -15.19
C THR A 209 15.35 -3.65 -15.65
N GLU A 210 16.02 -4.19 -16.67
CA GLU A 210 17.30 -3.67 -17.15
C GLU A 210 17.13 -2.50 -18.12
N THR A 211 16.11 -2.58 -18.97
CA THR A 211 15.95 -1.66 -20.12
C THR A 211 14.75 -0.75 -20.04
N GLY A 212 13.77 -1.04 -19.16
CA GLY A 212 12.46 -0.37 -19.13
C GLY A 212 11.57 -0.68 -20.34
N ALA A 213 11.96 -1.65 -21.19
CA ALA A 213 11.14 -2.06 -22.31
C ALA A 213 9.90 -2.82 -21.85
N GLU A 214 8.76 -2.54 -22.46
CA GLU A 214 7.53 -3.27 -22.22
C GLU A 214 7.64 -4.71 -22.69
N LEU A 215 7.39 -5.66 -21.79
CA LEU A 215 7.35 -7.09 -22.06
C LEU A 215 5.94 -7.52 -22.47
N TYR A 216 4.94 -7.08 -21.74
CA TYR A 216 3.53 -7.24 -22.06
C TYR A 216 2.68 -6.21 -21.29
N ASP A 217 1.46 -6.01 -21.75
CA ASP A 217 0.41 -5.29 -21.06
C ASP A 217 -0.81 -6.19 -20.83
N TRP A 218 -1.67 -5.77 -19.89
CA TRP A 218 -2.95 -6.43 -19.63
C TRP A 218 -3.99 -5.43 -19.14
N ASP A 219 -5.24 -5.66 -19.52
CA ASP A 219 -6.37 -4.85 -19.08
C ASP A 219 -7.59 -5.76 -18.82
N PRO A 220 -8.40 -5.49 -17.78
CA PRO A 220 -9.61 -6.28 -17.50
C PRO A 220 -10.69 -6.15 -18.58
N GLY A 221 -10.50 -5.27 -19.57
CA GLY A 221 -11.41 -5.11 -20.71
C GLY A 221 -12.71 -4.40 -20.33
N THR A 222 -12.69 -3.55 -19.31
CA THR A 222 -13.87 -2.86 -18.80
C THR A 222 -14.02 -1.45 -19.37
N ASP A 223 -15.27 -0.97 -19.45
CA ASP A 223 -15.56 0.42 -19.77
C ASP A 223 -15.18 1.38 -18.63
N GLY A 224 -14.90 2.65 -18.98
CA GLY A 224 -14.58 3.69 -18.00
C GLY A 224 -13.09 3.85 -17.73
N GLU A 225 -12.74 4.61 -16.67
CA GLU A 225 -11.34 4.95 -16.35
C GLU A 225 -10.69 4.01 -15.34
N ARG A 226 -11.47 3.24 -14.60
CA ARG A 226 -10.97 2.35 -13.56
C ARG A 226 -10.38 1.07 -14.16
N ARG A 227 -9.22 0.68 -13.66
CA ARG A 227 -8.50 -0.51 -14.15
C ARG A 227 -8.06 -1.39 -12.97
N VAL A 228 -6.80 -1.35 -12.59
CA VAL A 228 -6.15 -2.26 -11.64
C VAL A 228 -5.98 -1.59 -10.28
N GLY A 229 -6.17 -2.34 -9.20
CA GLY A 229 -5.99 -1.88 -7.82
C GLY A 229 -4.60 -2.15 -7.29
N ASP A 230 -4.07 -3.35 -7.58
CA ASP A 230 -2.80 -3.82 -7.05
C ASP A 230 -2.28 -5.00 -7.90
N VAL A 231 -0.98 -5.29 -7.79
CA VAL A 231 -0.32 -6.41 -8.48
C VAL A 231 0.71 -7.08 -7.57
N SER A 232 0.81 -8.39 -7.66
CA SER A 232 1.88 -9.19 -7.06
C SER A 232 2.47 -10.13 -8.10
N LEU A 233 3.78 -10.01 -8.36
CA LEU A 233 4.53 -10.85 -9.29
C LEU A 233 4.95 -12.16 -8.62
N MET A 234 4.96 -13.22 -9.39
CA MET A 234 5.50 -14.52 -9.05
C MET A 234 6.47 -14.98 -10.13
N GLU A 235 7.31 -15.96 -9.90
CA GLU A 235 8.25 -16.50 -10.90
C GLU A 235 7.55 -16.79 -12.25
N ASN A 236 6.35 -17.34 -12.21
CA ASN A 236 5.62 -17.83 -13.38
C ASN A 236 4.40 -16.98 -13.79
N GLY A 237 4.27 -15.75 -13.30
CA GLY A 237 3.13 -14.90 -13.65
C GLY A 237 2.93 -13.69 -12.76
N ALA A 238 1.69 -13.24 -12.66
CA ALA A 238 1.27 -12.16 -11.79
C ALA A 238 -0.16 -12.40 -11.27
N SER A 239 -0.43 -11.99 -10.05
CA SER A 239 -1.79 -11.87 -9.55
C SER A 239 -2.20 -10.40 -9.47
N VAL A 240 -3.45 -10.08 -9.83
CA VAL A 240 -3.91 -8.71 -10.03
C VAL A 240 -5.29 -8.52 -9.42
N THR A 241 -5.53 -7.38 -8.76
CA THR A 241 -6.88 -6.93 -8.40
C THR A 241 -7.40 -5.97 -9.45
N SER A 242 -8.65 -6.14 -9.87
CA SER A 242 -9.29 -5.23 -10.82
C SER A 242 -10.33 -4.32 -10.15
N HIS A 243 -10.13 -3.01 -10.27
CA HIS A 243 -11.12 -2.00 -9.90
C HIS A 243 -12.19 -1.80 -10.98
N GLY A 244 -11.95 -2.31 -12.19
CA GLY A 244 -12.84 -2.17 -13.32
C GLY A 244 -14.07 -3.07 -13.20
N ASP A 245 -13.87 -4.32 -12.77
CA ASP A 245 -14.89 -5.35 -12.67
C ASP A 245 -14.93 -6.10 -11.34
N TYR A 246 -14.18 -5.62 -10.30
CA TYR A 246 -14.22 -6.10 -8.92
C TYR A 246 -13.76 -7.54 -8.72
N ARG A 247 -12.81 -7.99 -9.56
CA ARG A 247 -12.28 -9.36 -9.59
C ARG A 247 -10.82 -9.44 -9.19
N GLY A 248 -10.41 -10.66 -8.83
CA GLY A 248 -9.02 -11.08 -8.78
C GLY A 248 -8.66 -11.92 -9.99
N TYR A 249 -7.42 -11.79 -10.46
CA TYR A 249 -6.91 -12.48 -11.64
C TYR A 249 -5.57 -13.14 -11.36
N LEU A 250 -5.32 -14.27 -12.02
CA LEU A 250 -4.03 -14.90 -12.16
C LEU A 250 -3.64 -14.88 -13.63
N LEU A 251 -2.51 -14.25 -13.93
CA LEU A 251 -1.92 -14.13 -15.26
C LEU A 251 -0.69 -15.01 -15.38
N GLY A 252 -0.45 -15.53 -16.58
CA GLY A 252 0.79 -16.19 -16.93
C GLY A 252 1.95 -15.21 -17.10
N ALA A 253 3.17 -15.74 -17.26
CA ALA A 253 4.37 -14.96 -17.49
C ALA A 253 4.34 -14.13 -18.80
N ASP A 254 3.45 -14.44 -19.70
CA ASP A 254 3.19 -13.76 -20.97
C ASP A 254 1.95 -12.83 -20.93
N GLY A 255 1.38 -12.60 -19.75
CA GLY A 255 0.17 -11.80 -19.57
C GLY A 255 -1.13 -12.50 -19.91
N THR A 256 -1.12 -13.78 -20.33
CA THR A 256 -2.35 -14.52 -20.60
C THR A 256 -3.12 -14.83 -19.32
N GLU A 257 -4.42 -14.54 -19.31
CA GLU A 257 -5.29 -14.89 -18.19
C GLU A 257 -5.38 -16.41 -18.02
N ARG A 258 -5.08 -16.89 -16.83
CA ARG A 258 -5.16 -18.31 -16.44
C ARG A 258 -6.39 -18.60 -15.59
N TRP A 259 -6.76 -17.66 -14.75
CA TRP A 259 -7.85 -17.80 -13.79
C TRP A 259 -8.36 -16.44 -13.35
N GLN A 260 -9.65 -16.38 -12.98
CA GLN A 260 -10.27 -15.21 -12.36
C GLN A 260 -11.27 -15.63 -11.28
N THR A 261 -11.54 -14.73 -10.36
CA THR A 261 -12.52 -14.93 -9.29
C THR A 261 -13.28 -13.65 -8.97
N ASP A 262 -14.57 -13.79 -8.65
CA ASP A 262 -15.40 -12.71 -8.15
C ASP A 262 -15.01 -12.41 -6.69
N LEU A 263 -14.71 -11.15 -6.37
CA LEU A 263 -14.34 -10.71 -5.04
C LEU A 263 -15.46 -9.89 -4.39
N ALA A 264 -15.80 -8.74 -4.97
CA ALA A 264 -16.81 -7.84 -4.41
C ALA A 264 -17.67 -7.23 -5.52
N MET A 265 -18.21 -8.12 -6.36
CA MET A 265 -19.06 -7.81 -7.50
C MET A 265 -20.31 -7.04 -7.08
N PRO A 266 -20.87 -6.19 -7.94
CA PRO A 266 -22.10 -5.49 -7.65
C PRO A 266 -23.24 -6.44 -7.23
N VAL A 267 -23.85 -6.18 -6.08
CA VAL A 267 -24.96 -6.94 -5.50
C VAL A 267 -26.09 -5.98 -5.10
N GLU A 268 -27.33 -6.38 -5.28
CA GLU A 268 -28.51 -5.61 -4.86
C GLU A 268 -28.79 -5.85 -3.36
N ILE A 269 -28.78 -4.78 -2.57
CA ILE A 269 -29.09 -4.78 -1.12
C ILE A 269 -29.95 -3.55 -0.83
N ASP A 270 -31.12 -3.74 -0.24
CA ASP A 270 -32.04 -2.68 0.15
C ASP A 270 -32.34 -1.67 -0.98
N ASP A 271 -32.60 -2.16 -2.18
CA ASP A 271 -32.90 -1.39 -3.40
C ASP A 271 -31.67 -0.58 -3.95
N GLU A 272 -30.46 -0.79 -3.43
CA GLU A 272 -29.23 -0.22 -3.94
C GLU A 272 -28.31 -1.29 -4.55
N ILE A 273 -27.57 -0.95 -5.61
CA ILE A 273 -26.53 -1.81 -6.15
C ILE A 273 -25.19 -1.40 -5.53
N LEU A 274 -24.65 -2.28 -4.69
CA LEU A 274 -23.43 -2.06 -3.91
C LEU A 274 -22.27 -2.88 -4.45
N TYR A 275 -21.08 -2.32 -4.35
CA TYR A 275 -19.81 -2.99 -4.68
C TYR A 275 -18.70 -2.52 -3.73
N ALA A 276 -17.58 -3.27 -3.65
CA ALA A 276 -16.37 -2.81 -3.02
C ALA A 276 -15.18 -2.98 -3.97
N TYR A 277 -14.12 -2.17 -3.80
CA TYR A 277 -12.91 -2.35 -4.61
C TYR A 277 -12.00 -3.40 -3.97
N PRO A 278 -11.51 -4.39 -4.75
CA PRO A 278 -10.39 -5.23 -4.33
C PRO A 278 -9.11 -4.40 -4.43
N ASN A 279 -8.56 -4.03 -3.26
CA ASN A 279 -7.51 -3.04 -3.16
C ASN A 279 -6.10 -3.62 -3.12
N HIS A 280 -5.93 -4.82 -2.54
CA HIS A 280 -4.61 -5.41 -2.37
C HIS A 280 -4.60 -6.88 -2.77
N VAL A 281 -3.44 -7.33 -3.23
CA VAL A 281 -3.14 -8.72 -3.55
C VAL A 281 -1.72 -9.07 -3.08
N HIS A 282 -1.56 -10.29 -2.60
CA HIS A 282 -0.26 -10.92 -2.44
C HIS A 282 -0.36 -12.35 -2.96
N ALA A 283 0.65 -12.78 -3.69
CA ALA A 283 0.71 -14.11 -4.26
C ALA A 283 2.07 -14.74 -4.00
N THR A 284 2.03 -16.00 -3.59
CA THR A 284 3.16 -16.92 -3.59
C THR A 284 2.97 -17.97 -4.67
N ASP A 285 3.91 -18.89 -4.85
CA ASP A 285 3.75 -19.97 -5.84
C ASP A 285 2.56 -20.90 -5.53
N ASP A 286 2.17 -21.01 -4.25
CA ASP A 286 1.15 -21.93 -3.78
C ASP A 286 -0.19 -21.28 -3.42
N ALA A 287 -0.20 -19.99 -3.07
CA ALA A 287 -1.39 -19.32 -2.56
C ALA A 287 -1.49 -17.85 -3.00
N ILE A 288 -2.73 -17.38 -3.09
CA ILE A 288 -3.05 -15.98 -3.42
C ILE A 288 -4.01 -15.45 -2.37
N ILE A 289 -3.75 -14.24 -1.89
CA ILE A 289 -4.69 -13.50 -1.06
C ILE A 289 -5.17 -12.23 -1.78
N PHE A 290 -6.43 -11.86 -1.54
CA PHE A 290 -7.01 -10.59 -1.97
C PHE A 290 -7.65 -9.88 -0.79
N VAL A 291 -7.57 -8.54 -0.76
CA VAL A 291 -8.19 -7.71 0.28
C VAL A 291 -9.10 -6.68 -0.36
N THR A 292 -10.36 -6.64 0.09
CA THR A 292 -11.35 -5.66 -0.36
C THR A 292 -11.43 -4.45 0.55
N GLY A 293 -11.83 -3.33 -0.01
CA GLY A 293 -11.96 -2.04 0.67
C GLY A 293 -13.41 -1.67 0.99
N ASN A 294 -13.67 -0.37 0.97
CA ASN A 294 -14.96 0.21 1.31
C ASN A 294 -16.05 -0.09 0.29
N THR A 295 -17.28 -0.17 0.75
CA THR A 295 -18.50 -0.24 -0.07
C THR A 295 -18.81 1.09 -0.75
N TYR A 296 -19.32 1.00 -1.96
CA TYR A 296 -19.87 2.12 -2.75
C TYR A 296 -21.18 1.71 -3.39
N SER A 297 -22.07 2.70 -3.59
CA SER A 297 -23.27 2.51 -4.42
C SER A 297 -23.00 2.95 -5.87
N THR A 298 -23.57 2.26 -6.84
CA THR A 298 -23.48 2.64 -8.26
C THR A 298 -24.15 3.97 -8.58
N GLU A 299 -25.18 4.35 -7.81
CA GLU A 299 -25.91 5.62 -7.97
C GLU A 299 -25.25 6.81 -7.27
N GLY A 300 -24.27 6.57 -6.40
CA GLY A 300 -23.58 7.60 -5.63
C GLY A 300 -22.50 7.00 -4.73
N ARG A 301 -21.79 7.84 -3.97
CA ARG A 301 -20.76 7.37 -3.03
C ARG A 301 -21.26 7.14 -1.62
N GLU A 302 -22.41 7.69 -1.29
CA GLU A 302 -23.00 7.56 0.04
C GLU A 302 -24.10 6.49 0.01
N THR A 303 -24.01 5.52 0.87
CA THR A 303 -24.98 4.44 1.10
C THR A 303 -24.94 4.08 2.58
N ASP A 304 -26.07 3.72 3.16
CA ASP A 304 -26.16 3.26 4.56
C ASP A 304 -25.94 1.74 4.66
N SER A 305 -26.09 1.01 3.56
CA SER A 305 -25.91 -0.45 3.51
C SER A 305 -24.46 -0.82 3.18
N LEU A 306 -24.03 -2.01 3.59
CA LEU A 306 -22.69 -2.55 3.40
C LEU A 306 -22.70 -3.73 2.43
N HIS A 307 -21.71 -3.77 1.54
CA HIS A 307 -21.43 -4.96 0.74
C HIS A 307 -20.99 -6.11 1.66
N PRO A 308 -21.46 -7.36 1.49
CA PRO A 308 -21.08 -8.49 2.36
C PRO A 308 -19.58 -8.75 2.41
N ASP A 309 -18.87 -8.43 1.34
CA ASP A 309 -17.42 -8.61 1.23
C ASP A 309 -16.65 -7.29 1.45
N GLU A 310 -17.22 -6.29 2.15
CA GLU A 310 -16.49 -5.11 2.60
C GLU A 310 -15.41 -5.49 3.61
N HIS A 311 -14.20 -4.92 3.48
CA HIS A 311 -13.08 -5.16 4.40
C HIS A 311 -12.80 -6.65 4.67
N THR A 312 -12.81 -7.43 3.60
CA THR A 312 -12.65 -8.87 3.65
C THR A 312 -11.31 -9.28 3.03
N ILE A 313 -10.66 -10.26 3.64
CA ILE A 313 -9.49 -10.95 3.08
C ILE A 313 -9.91 -12.35 2.66
N PHE A 314 -9.45 -12.77 1.49
CA PHE A 314 -9.72 -14.08 0.89
C PHE A 314 -8.41 -14.79 0.61
N GLY A 315 -8.29 -16.05 1.01
CA GLY A 315 -7.18 -16.92 0.63
C GLY A 315 -7.61 -17.95 -0.40
N TYR A 316 -6.78 -18.13 -1.42
CA TYR A 316 -6.96 -19.08 -2.52
C TYR A 316 -5.74 -19.98 -2.67
N CYS A 317 -5.97 -21.25 -3.00
CA CYS A 317 -4.97 -22.22 -3.40
C CYS A 317 -5.50 -22.99 -4.60
N ASP A 318 -4.69 -23.19 -5.65
CA ASP A 318 -5.09 -23.88 -6.88
C ASP A 318 -6.41 -23.34 -7.50
N GLY A 319 -6.69 -22.05 -7.35
CA GLY A 319 -7.90 -21.39 -7.85
C GLY A 319 -9.15 -21.62 -7.00
N GLU A 320 -9.07 -22.34 -5.90
CA GLU A 320 -10.15 -22.56 -4.95
C GLU A 320 -9.99 -21.68 -3.70
N ARG A 321 -11.08 -21.04 -3.26
CA ARG A 321 -11.09 -20.26 -2.03
C ARG A 321 -11.04 -21.20 -0.81
N ILE A 322 -9.95 -21.12 -0.05
CA ILE A 322 -9.68 -22.00 1.09
C ILE A 322 -10.08 -21.38 2.44
N TRP A 323 -10.02 -20.06 2.56
CA TRP A 323 -10.45 -19.35 3.76
C TRP A 323 -10.90 -17.92 3.45
N THR A 324 -11.60 -17.32 4.40
CA THR A 324 -12.07 -15.93 4.36
C THR A 324 -12.14 -15.39 5.77
N ASP A 325 -11.72 -14.14 5.99
CA ASP A 325 -11.86 -13.44 7.29
C ASP A 325 -12.05 -11.94 7.07
N SER A 326 -12.40 -11.22 8.13
CA SER A 326 -12.53 -9.77 8.12
C SER A 326 -11.21 -9.11 8.52
N VAL A 327 -10.82 -8.06 7.78
CA VAL A 327 -9.72 -7.18 8.17
C VAL A 327 -10.17 -6.01 9.06
N GLY A 328 -11.47 -5.91 9.33
CA GLY A 328 -12.09 -4.98 10.28
C GLY A 328 -12.30 -3.59 9.74
N GLY A 329 -11.33 -2.98 9.12
CA GLY A 329 -11.40 -1.61 8.59
C GLY A 329 -10.70 -1.47 7.24
N PHE A 330 -10.62 -0.24 6.75
CA PHE A 330 -9.92 0.06 5.51
C PHE A 330 -8.42 -0.19 5.65
N ALA A 331 -7.86 -1.01 4.77
CA ALA A 331 -6.42 -1.19 4.63
C ALA A 331 -5.88 -0.22 3.57
N GLY A 332 -4.92 0.62 3.96
CA GLY A 332 -4.24 1.53 3.04
C GLY A 332 -3.05 0.90 2.33
N GLU A 333 -2.56 -0.22 2.87
CA GLU A 333 -1.49 -1.07 2.35
C GLU A 333 -1.59 -2.44 3.00
N ILE A 334 -0.78 -3.38 2.55
CA ILE A 334 -0.47 -4.62 3.26
C ILE A 334 1.05 -4.79 3.31
N ALA A 335 1.55 -5.50 4.31
CA ALA A 335 2.93 -5.96 4.33
C ALA A 335 2.96 -7.48 4.30
N THR A 336 3.94 -8.03 3.60
CA THR A 336 4.06 -9.47 3.41
C THR A 336 5.49 -9.93 3.67
N ASP A 337 5.61 -11.14 4.15
CA ASP A 337 6.87 -11.86 4.31
C ASP A 337 6.64 -13.32 3.87
N GLY A 338 6.48 -13.50 2.54
CA GLY A 338 6.21 -14.79 1.93
C GLY A 338 4.93 -15.46 2.48
N ASP A 339 5.06 -16.16 3.60
CA ASP A 339 4.00 -16.99 4.18
C ASP A 339 3.01 -16.22 5.08
N SER A 340 3.30 -14.95 5.38
CA SER A 340 2.49 -14.12 6.27
C SER A 340 2.11 -12.81 5.63
N VAL A 341 0.92 -12.30 5.98
CA VAL A 341 0.46 -10.98 5.58
C VAL A 341 -0.04 -10.19 6.79
N ALA A 342 0.39 -8.94 6.91
CA ALA A 342 -0.10 -7.99 7.88
C ALA A 342 -0.99 -6.95 7.20
N VAL A 343 -2.20 -6.81 7.70
CA VAL A 343 -3.22 -5.90 7.18
C VAL A 343 -3.54 -4.87 8.26
N PRO A 344 -3.16 -3.60 8.07
CA PRO A 344 -3.48 -2.54 9.01
C PRO A 344 -4.96 -2.20 8.94
N GLY A 345 -5.61 -2.15 10.09
CA GLY A 345 -6.99 -1.72 10.25
C GLY A 345 -7.05 -0.22 10.54
N ALA A 346 -7.34 0.57 9.50
CA ALA A 346 -7.70 1.96 9.67
C ALA A 346 -9.19 2.09 10.02
N GLN A 347 -9.71 3.31 10.05
CA GLN A 347 -11.11 3.56 10.38
C GLN A 347 -12.07 2.85 9.43
N HIS A 348 -13.13 2.29 9.98
CA HIS A 348 -14.29 1.91 9.19
C HIS A 348 -14.96 3.17 8.64
N PHE A 349 -15.19 3.20 7.34
CA PHE A 349 -15.64 4.41 6.63
C PHE A 349 -16.98 4.99 7.14
N ARG A 350 -17.88 4.15 7.66
CA ARG A 350 -19.21 4.51 8.12
C ARG A 350 -19.42 4.34 9.59
N ALA A 351 -19.14 3.15 10.11
CA ALA A 351 -19.35 2.85 11.52
C ALA A 351 -18.50 3.73 12.43
N ARG A 352 -17.33 4.21 11.94
CA ARG A 352 -16.41 5.08 12.71
C ARG A 352 -16.15 4.52 14.10
N ASP A 353 -15.97 3.21 14.15
CA ASP A 353 -15.81 2.46 15.38
C ASP A 353 -14.35 2.18 15.64
N SER A 354 -13.85 2.62 16.78
CA SER A 354 -12.44 2.39 17.18
C SER A 354 -12.12 0.91 17.42
N THR A 355 -13.11 0.04 17.58
CA THR A 355 -12.92 -1.42 17.76
C THR A 355 -12.33 -2.10 16.52
N VAL A 356 -12.37 -1.44 15.36
CA VAL A 356 -11.76 -1.97 14.13
C VAL A 356 -10.29 -1.60 13.98
N HIS A 357 -9.79 -0.66 14.79
CA HIS A 357 -8.39 -0.23 14.76
C HIS A 357 -7.45 -1.37 15.10
N GLY A 358 -6.25 -1.31 14.57
CA GLY A 358 -5.20 -2.29 14.89
C GLY A 358 -4.54 -2.91 13.69
N LEU A 359 -3.85 -4.01 13.94
CA LEU A 359 -3.13 -4.79 12.96
C LEU A 359 -3.62 -6.23 13.00
N ARG A 360 -3.94 -6.81 11.86
CA ARG A 360 -4.32 -8.21 11.70
C ARG A 360 -3.27 -8.90 10.86
N MET A 361 -2.73 -9.98 11.37
CA MET A 361 -1.69 -10.77 10.72
C MET A 361 -2.25 -12.16 10.44
N PHE A 362 -2.09 -12.63 9.20
CA PHE A 362 -2.64 -13.89 8.72
C PHE A 362 -1.52 -14.76 8.16
N GLU A 363 -1.62 -16.05 8.38
CA GLU A 363 -0.87 -17.06 7.62
C GLU A 363 -1.56 -17.23 6.27
N VAL A 364 -0.82 -17.14 5.18
CA VAL A 364 -1.37 -17.12 3.82
C VAL A 364 -2.11 -18.41 3.47
N ASP A 365 -1.58 -19.57 3.88
CA ASP A 365 -2.09 -20.90 3.55
C ASP A 365 -3.29 -21.33 4.41
N THR A 366 -3.36 -20.90 5.66
CA THR A 366 -4.38 -21.35 6.63
C THR A 366 -5.40 -20.30 7.01
N GLY A 367 -5.12 -19.02 6.78
CA GLY A 367 -5.91 -17.91 7.30
C GLY A 367 -5.87 -17.78 8.82
N SER A 368 -4.92 -18.46 9.49
CA SER A 368 -4.74 -18.34 10.93
C SER A 368 -4.40 -16.91 11.30
N ARG A 369 -5.21 -16.29 12.17
CA ARG A 369 -5.15 -14.87 12.47
C ARG A 369 -4.55 -14.58 13.85
N THR A 370 -3.69 -13.56 13.88
CA THR A 370 -3.26 -12.86 15.10
C THR A 370 -3.68 -11.40 15.01
N THR A 371 -4.16 -10.81 16.11
CA THR A 371 -4.65 -9.43 16.13
C THR A 371 -3.91 -8.63 17.21
N LEU A 372 -3.45 -7.43 16.83
CA LEU A 372 -3.00 -6.38 17.73
C LEU A 372 -4.05 -5.25 17.68
N GLU A 373 -4.71 -4.99 18.80
CA GLU A 373 -5.65 -3.86 18.94
C GLU A 373 -4.87 -2.59 19.30
N THR A 374 -5.28 -1.45 18.71
CA THR A 374 -4.72 -0.13 18.97
C THR A 374 -5.83 0.87 19.23
N ASP A 375 -5.52 1.97 19.94
CA ASP A 375 -6.48 3.05 20.15
C ASP A 375 -6.66 3.90 18.88
N GLY A 376 -5.56 4.18 18.18
CA GLY A 376 -5.54 4.93 16.92
C GLY A 376 -5.58 4.03 15.70
N ILE A 377 -5.57 4.64 14.52
CA ILE A 377 -5.53 3.93 13.25
C ILE A 377 -4.11 3.48 12.91
N VAL A 378 -3.94 2.27 12.42
CA VAL A 378 -2.65 1.82 11.87
C VAL A 378 -2.58 2.20 10.40
N THR A 379 -1.55 2.96 10.00
CA THR A 379 -1.45 3.55 8.66
C THR A 379 -0.26 3.08 7.86
N ALA A 380 0.73 2.46 8.49
CA ALA A 380 1.88 1.86 7.86
C ALA A 380 2.30 0.60 8.61
N VAL A 381 2.80 -0.40 7.89
CA VAL A 381 3.24 -1.68 8.45
C VAL A 381 4.34 -2.30 7.60
N THR A 382 5.22 -3.04 8.24
CA THR A 382 6.22 -3.91 7.61
C THR A 382 6.39 -5.20 8.39
N LEU A 383 6.75 -6.28 7.69
CA LEU A 383 7.05 -7.59 8.25
C LEU A 383 8.47 -8.04 7.90
N ASP A 384 9.08 -8.81 8.78
CA ASP A 384 10.33 -9.54 8.55
C ASP A 384 10.32 -10.77 9.48
N GLY A 385 9.96 -11.92 8.95
CA GLY A 385 9.67 -13.13 9.71
C GLY A 385 8.55 -12.89 10.73
N GLU A 386 8.85 -13.23 11.97
CA GLU A 386 7.90 -13.02 13.07
C GLU A 386 7.88 -11.58 13.60
N THR A 387 8.78 -10.70 13.14
CA THR A 387 8.88 -9.31 13.58
C THR A 387 8.01 -8.42 12.73
N PHE A 388 7.23 -7.56 13.36
CA PHE A 388 6.52 -6.47 12.67
C PHE A 388 6.94 -5.11 13.20
N ALA A 389 6.83 -4.09 12.35
CA ALA A 389 6.80 -2.71 12.77
C ALA A 389 5.60 -2.01 12.13
N ALA A 390 4.92 -1.16 12.87
CA ALA A 390 3.72 -0.47 12.40
C ALA A 390 3.67 0.96 12.96
N ILE A 391 2.96 1.85 12.25
CA ILE A 391 2.73 3.21 12.69
C ILE A 391 1.26 3.40 13.04
N GLU A 392 1.01 3.74 14.30
CA GLU A 392 -0.29 4.20 14.77
C GLU A 392 -0.36 5.72 14.63
N GLU A 393 -1.49 6.21 14.10
CA GLU A 393 -1.78 7.63 14.00
C GLU A 393 -3.06 7.99 14.75
N PRO A 394 -3.13 9.20 15.34
CA PRO A 394 -4.35 9.65 15.99
C PRO A 394 -5.46 9.93 14.99
N VAL A 395 -6.70 9.66 15.39
CA VAL A 395 -7.92 9.91 14.63
C VAL A 395 -8.98 10.60 15.48
N VAL A 396 -9.73 11.51 14.85
CA VAL A 396 -10.92 12.16 15.45
C VAL A 396 -12.12 11.87 14.58
N TYR A 397 -13.12 11.22 15.15
CA TYR A 397 -14.40 11.01 14.50
C TYR A 397 -15.30 12.24 14.68
N HIS A 398 -15.89 12.72 13.59
CA HIS A 398 -16.64 13.98 13.55
C HIS A 398 -17.79 14.05 14.54
N ASP A 399 -18.38 12.92 14.88
CA ASP A 399 -19.59 12.85 15.70
C ASP A 399 -19.29 12.84 17.20
N GLU A 400 -18.07 12.48 17.58
CA GLU A 400 -17.67 12.33 18.98
C GLU A 400 -16.74 13.45 19.48
N GLY A 401 -15.93 14.04 18.59
CA GLY A 401 -14.93 15.04 18.93
C GLY A 401 -13.80 14.50 19.82
N THR A 402 -13.78 13.19 20.08
CA THR A 402 -12.77 12.51 20.89
C THR A 402 -11.58 12.13 20.03
N ASN A 403 -10.38 12.38 20.54
CA ASN A 403 -9.14 11.94 19.91
C ASN A 403 -8.83 10.51 20.37
N HIS A 404 -8.66 9.58 19.42
CA HIS A 404 -8.25 8.21 19.65
C HIS A 404 -6.82 8.01 19.17
N GLY A 405 -5.99 7.36 19.99
CA GLY A 405 -4.63 6.98 19.67
C GLY A 405 -3.60 8.12 19.75
N ALA A 406 -2.39 7.79 19.37
CA ALA A 406 -1.23 8.68 19.37
C ALA A 406 -0.40 8.47 18.10
N TYR A 407 0.53 9.40 17.82
CA TYR A 407 1.50 9.20 16.76
C TYR A 407 2.69 8.42 17.31
N GLN A 408 2.77 7.14 16.96
CA GLN A 408 3.76 6.26 17.56
C GLN A 408 4.14 5.10 16.66
N LEU A 409 5.38 4.63 16.83
CA LEU A 409 5.91 3.41 16.26
C LEU A 409 5.64 2.25 17.21
N LEU A 410 5.09 1.18 16.68
CA LEU A 410 4.88 -0.10 17.35
C LEU A 410 5.86 -1.11 16.76
N VAL A 411 6.66 -1.78 17.58
CA VAL A 411 7.57 -2.85 17.14
C VAL A 411 7.38 -4.07 18.02
N GLY A 412 7.12 -5.19 17.41
CA GLY A 412 6.82 -6.40 18.15
C GLY A 412 7.09 -7.69 17.38
N SER A 413 6.77 -8.80 18.03
CA SER A 413 6.86 -10.13 17.44
C SER A 413 5.59 -10.94 17.67
N ILE A 414 5.29 -11.79 16.70
CA ILE A 414 4.24 -12.81 16.78
C ILE A 414 4.88 -13.99 17.51
N GLY A 415 4.52 -14.21 18.77
CA GLY A 415 5.09 -15.31 19.56
C GLY A 415 4.82 -16.66 18.92
N GLN A 416 5.86 -17.51 18.85
CA GLN A 416 5.70 -18.92 18.53
C GLN A 416 4.90 -19.64 19.64
N LYS A 417 4.17 -20.68 19.26
CA LYS A 417 3.43 -21.56 20.20
C LYS A 417 4.37 -22.38 21.05
#